data_60a69c57cfeab5f689733f08b6d9e4ca
#
_entry.id   60a69c57cfeab5f689733f08b6d9e4ca
#
_cell.length_a   1.000
_cell.length_b   1.000
_cell.length_c   1.000
_cell.angle_alpha   90.00
_cell.angle_beta   90.00
_cell.angle_gamma   90.00
#
_symmetry.space_group_name_H-M   'P 1'
#
loop_
_entity.id
_entity.type
_entity.pdbx_description
1 polymer ?
#
loop_
_entity_poly.entity_id
_entity_poly.type
_entity_poly.pdbx_seq_one_letter_code
_entity_poly.pdbx_strand_id
1 'polypeptide(L)'
;LYENELFYSVIARHRRMCGMVSKRALINDLFGRYVVVSSSYFPQYIDFFVACLPPTSNITTREIIKKHTLFPFYTSFLSTEKTNLIYETMAGGEDGSKLNIEQQIGLGGSKVRKCNFLRYCPLCYKEDIGVLGESYWRVKQQISGVLYCSKHQVLLKESSVLSTGSGIEFICADEQVCDENVLEDNYSDNVKQLNIHYMNNVKRLLKGNYPRKELDYFIKYYIDRLREKRLASKNGSLYMKDIQERFLMYYPKQYLDLMQSGVDSGSPSNWLRLFVRNNNKNRSPLRHLLFQQFLGVSLDDLFHNQVVIGKKPVSVQHNPSFDIHQRREKWLQLIAGNPGANRSQLKERGKGLHTWIYRYDRDWYDKVTPKSALGRARAGTIDWEKRDEECLRLAKEAVEIILQKEGKPTRVTPSSVRKKLGFGSWFKNEKLVRTQHYLEQVKENIDDFRIRKIKWAIEDRVKKGESLSVYKVQLHAGFGGGGKEMKKLIMRELEKQ
;
A
#
# COMPACT_ATOMS: atom_id res chain seq x y z
N LEU A 1 6.08 17.89 -20.15
CA LEU A 1 5.07 17.09 -19.45
C LEU A 1 3.93 16.79 -20.42
N TYR A 2 3.62 15.53 -20.66
CA TYR A 2 2.45 15.11 -21.43
C TYR A 2 1.19 15.14 -20.56
N GLU A 3 0.03 15.22 -21.17
CA GLU A 3 -1.25 15.18 -20.44
C GLU A 3 -1.43 13.84 -19.74
N ASN A 4 -1.75 13.85 -18.44
CA ASN A 4 -1.87 12.66 -17.58
C ASN A 4 -0.60 11.82 -17.44
N GLU A 5 0.56 12.35 -17.79
CA GLU A 5 1.84 11.65 -17.58
C GLU A 5 2.14 11.54 -16.09
N LEU A 6 2.57 10.37 -15.64
CA LEU A 6 3.03 10.15 -14.27
C LEU A 6 4.38 10.85 -14.07
N PHE A 7 4.60 11.52 -12.96
CA PHE A 7 5.87 12.22 -12.68
C PHE A 7 7.09 11.29 -12.76
N TYR A 8 6.93 10.05 -12.34
CA TYR A 8 7.93 9.01 -12.58
C TYR A 8 8.34 8.89 -14.06
N SER A 9 7.37 8.96 -14.96
CA SER A 9 7.61 8.88 -16.42
C SER A 9 8.45 10.04 -16.93
N VAL A 10 8.21 11.23 -16.41
CA VAL A 10 9.00 12.44 -16.73
C VAL A 10 10.46 12.22 -16.37
N ILE A 11 10.75 11.72 -15.18
CA ILE A 11 12.11 11.41 -14.74
C ILE A 11 12.74 10.31 -15.61
N ALA A 12 11.97 9.27 -15.95
CA ALA A 12 12.45 8.18 -16.79
C ALA A 12 12.84 8.64 -18.18
N ARG A 13 12.01 9.49 -18.81
CA ARG A 13 12.28 10.08 -20.13
C ARG A 13 13.49 11.02 -20.09
N HIS A 14 13.59 11.86 -19.06
CA HIS A 14 14.76 12.71 -18.85
C HIS A 14 16.04 11.88 -18.74
N ARG A 15 16.02 10.81 -17.92
CA ARG A 15 17.14 9.86 -17.79
C ARG A 15 17.60 9.32 -19.15
N ARG A 16 16.65 8.89 -19.99
CA ARG A 16 16.93 8.37 -21.33
C ARG A 16 17.51 9.43 -22.24
N MET A 17 16.91 10.63 -22.26
CA MET A 17 17.36 11.74 -23.12
C MET A 17 18.78 12.21 -22.78
N CYS A 18 19.14 12.23 -21.49
CA CYS A 18 20.47 12.64 -21.02
C CYS A 18 21.47 11.48 -20.98
N GLY A 19 21.08 10.25 -21.34
CA GLY A 19 21.97 9.07 -21.30
C GLY A 19 22.48 8.73 -19.90
N MET A 20 21.78 9.13 -18.83
CA MET A 20 22.24 8.96 -17.46
C MET A 20 22.10 7.51 -16.99
N VAL A 21 23.22 6.83 -16.76
CA VAL A 21 23.24 5.46 -16.26
C VAL A 21 23.05 5.42 -14.74
N SER A 22 23.67 6.34 -14.01
CA SER A 22 23.64 6.37 -12.55
C SER A 22 22.35 6.99 -12.03
N LYS A 23 21.50 6.20 -11.34
CA LYS A 23 20.31 6.69 -10.63
C LYS A 23 20.65 7.79 -9.61
N ARG A 24 21.80 7.66 -8.92
CA ARG A 24 22.23 8.65 -7.93
C ARG A 24 22.58 9.98 -8.59
N ALA A 25 23.30 9.95 -9.73
CA ALA A 25 23.61 11.15 -10.50
C ALA A 25 22.34 11.82 -11.02
N LEU A 26 21.42 11.04 -11.59
CA LEU A 26 20.11 11.53 -12.06
C LEU A 26 19.33 12.23 -10.95
N ILE A 27 19.21 11.64 -9.78
CA ILE A 27 18.47 12.22 -8.66
C ILE A 27 19.15 13.50 -8.16
N ASN A 28 20.49 13.51 -8.09
CA ASN A 28 21.21 14.70 -7.68
C ASN A 28 21.08 15.84 -8.71
N ASP A 29 21.08 15.52 -9.97
CA ASP A 29 20.86 16.49 -11.07
C ASP A 29 19.47 17.11 -11.01
N LEU A 30 18.44 16.26 -10.86
CA LEU A 30 17.05 16.70 -10.87
C LEU A 30 16.57 17.39 -9.59
N PHE A 31 17.17 17.09 -8.43
CA PHE A 31 16.72 17.61 -7.14
C PHE A 31 17.76 18.46 -6.42
N GLY A 32 18.93 18.73 -7.05
CA GLY A 32 20.03 19.45 -6.42
C GLY A 32 20.65 18.75 -5.18
N ARG A 33 20.16 17.57 -4.85
CA ARG A 33 20.59 16.78 -3.70
C ARG A 33 20.19 15.31 -3.87
N TYR A 34 20.85 14.43 -3.13
CA TYR A 34 20.43 13.04 -3.11
C TYR A 34 19.18 12.86 -2.24
N VAL A 35 18.11 12.36 -2.84
CA VAL A 35 16.85 11.99 -2.18
C VAL A 35 16.50 10.54 -2.47
N VAL A 36 15.79 9.88 -1.57
CA VAL A 36 15.33 8.50 -1.77
C VAL A 36 13.94 8.52 -2.39
N VAL A 37 13.84 8.04 -3.63
CA VAL A 37 12.54 7.84 -4.28
C VAL A 37 12.07 6.42 -4.00
N SER A 38 11.03 6.29 -3.18
CA SER A 38 10.46 5.02 -2.74
C SER A 38 9.11 4.68 -3.36
N SER A 39 8.52 5.60 -4.11
CA SER A 39 7.20 5.44 -4.71
C SER A 39 7.09 6.22 -6.03
N SER A 40 6.62 5.54 -7.08
CA SER A 40 6.26 6.19 -8.35
C SER A 40 4.96 7.00 -8.24
N TYR A 41 4.15 6.74 -7.22
CA TYR A 41 2.79 7.27 -7.09
C TYR A 41 2.70 8.51 -6.22
N PHE A 42 3.57 8.58 -5.19
CA PHE A 42 3.64 9.67 -4.21
C PHE A 42 5.10 10.13 -4.07
N PRO A 43 5.66 10.76 -5.11
CA PRO A 43 7.01 11.30 -5.03
C PRO A 43 7.06 12.39 -3.94
N GLN A 44 8.23 12.51 -3.31
CA GLN A 44 8.52 13.53 -2.30
C GLN A 44 9.58 14.49 -2.84
N TYR A 45 9.77 15.61 -2.15
CA TYR A 45 10.79 16.61 -2.49
C TYR A 45 10.56 17.32 -3.83
N ILE A 46 9.29 17.52 -4.22
CA ILE A 46 8.95 18.11 -5.52
C ILE A 46 9.34 19.58 -5.59
N ASP A 47 9.39 20.31 -4.46
CA ASP A 47 9.88 21.70 -4.42
C ASP A 47 11.35 21.78 -4.84
N PHE A 48 12.18 20.83 -4.43
CA PHE A 48 13.58 20.78 -4.85
C PHE A 48 13.71 20.49 -6.34
N PHE A 49 12.86 19.63 -6.89
CA PHE A 49 12.82 19.41 -8.34
C PHE A 49 12.45 20.70 -9.08
N VAL A 50 11.42 21.40 -8.64
CA VAL A 50 10.97 22.66 -9.26
C VAL A 50 12.05 23.74 -9.15
N ALA A 51 12.77 23.81 -8.04
CA ALA A 51 13.87 24.74 -7.83
C ALA A 51 15.07 24.48 -8.78
N CYS A 52 15.24 23.26 -9.26
CA CYS A 52 16.30 22.91 -10.24
C CYS A 52 15.88 23.13 -11.71
N LEU A 53 14.61 23.48 -11.96
CA LEU A 53 14.16 23.76 -13.32
C LEU A 53 14.71 25.12 -13.82
N PRO A 54 14.87 25.27 -15.14
CA PRO A 54 15.24 26.57 -15.72
C PRO A 54 14.28 27.70 -15.31
N PRO A 55 14.76 28.93 -15.09
CA PRO A 55 13.90 30.05 -14.66
C PRO A 55 12.74 30.37 -15.62
N THR A 56 12.83 29.93 -16.87
CA THR A 56 11.77 30.03 -17.87
C THR A 56 10.67 28.99 -17.75
N SER A 57 10.83 28.02 -16.87
CA SER A 57 9.83 26.97 -16.65
C SER A 57 8.65 27.48 -15.83
N ASN A 58 7.43 27.27 -16.35
CA ASN A 58 6.20 27.61 -15.65
C ASN A 58 5.64 26.45 -14.82
N ILE A 59 6.41 25.35 -14.68
CA ILE A 59 5.99 24.16 -13.93
C ILE A 59 6.05 24.45 -12.44
N THR A 60 4.98 24.14 -11.73
CA THR A 60 4.88 24.34 -10.28
C THR A 60 4.74 23.01 -9.54
N THR A 61 5.18 22.97 -8.29
CA THR A 61 4.95 21.85 -7.37
C THR A 61 3.48 21.44 -7.33
N ARG A 62 2.58 22.43 -7.26
CA ARG A 62 1.14 22.21 -7.25
C ARG A 62 0.65 21.51 -8.50
N GLU A 63 1.17 21.87 -9.64
CA GLU A 63 0.81 21.26 -10.91
C GLU A 63 1.26 19.81 -10.96
N ILE A 64 2.52 19.52 -10.60
CA ILE A 64 3.07 18.17 -10.56
C ILE A 64 2.23 17.29 -9.63
N ILE A 65 2.00 17.73 -8.38
CA ILE A 65 1.25 16.94 -7.39
C ILE A 65 -0.18 16.68 -7.88
N LYS A 66 -0.85 17.68 -8.45
CA LYS A 66 -2.25 17.55 -8.85
C LYS A 66 -2.48 16.86 -10.18
N LYS A 67 -1.58 17.01 -11.16
CA LYS A 67 -1.80 16.47 -12.51
C LYS A 67 -0.97 15.22 -12.82
N HIS A 68 0.17 15.04 -12.13
CA HIS A 68 1.17 14.04 -12.48
C HIS A 68 1.41 12.98 -11.37
N THR A 69 0.54 12.93 -10.35
CA THR A 69 0.59 11.93 -9.29
C THR A 69 -0.79 11.36 -8.98
N LEU A 70 -0.84 10.33 -8.13
CA LEU A 70 -2.11 9.76 -7.68
C LEU A 70 -2.76 10.56 -6.53
N PHE A 71 -2.18 11.65 -6.10
CA PHE A 71 -2.62 12.49 -4.99
C PHE A 71 -4.11 12.87 -5.07
N PRO A 72 -4.67 13.41 -6.19
CA PRO A 72 -6.06 13.86 -6.20
C PRO A 72 -7.05 12.73 -5.93
N PHE A 73 -6.81 11.54 -6.47
CA PHE A 73 -7.67 10.39 -6.25
C PHE A 73 -7.63 9.91 -4.79
N TYR A 74 -6.44 9.69 -4.25
CA TYR A 74 -6.31 9.11 -2.91
C TYR A 74 -6.66 10.09 -1.78
N THR A 75 -6.64 11.40 -2.03
CA THR A 75 -7.03 12.40 -1.04
C THR A 75 -8.48 12.86 -1.16
N SER A 76 -9.25 12.38 -2.15
CA SER A 76 -10.62 12.85 -2.41
C SER A 76 -11.57 12.71 -1.22
N PHE A 77 -11.40 11.68 -0.40
CA PHE A 77 -12.24 11.39 0.76
C PHE A 77 -11.57 11.72 2.10
N LEU A 78 -10.55 12.58 2.07
CA LEU A 78 -9.86 13.04 3.28
C LEU A 78 -10.24 14.48 3.62
N SER A 79 -10.13 14.81 4.92
CA SER A 79 -10.28 16.18 5.40
C SER A 79 -9.25 17.12 4.78
N THR A 80 -9.52 18.42 4.86
CA THR A 80 -8.61 19.46 4.39
C THR A 80 -7.25 19.35 5.10
N GLU A 81 -7.26 19.17 6.42
CA GLU A 81 -6.04 19.04 7.23
C GLU A 81 -5.14 17.89 6.76
N LYS A 82 -5.71 16.68 6.62
CA LYS A 82 -4.95 15.50 6.16
C LYS A 82 -4.48 15.64 4.72
N THR A 83 -5.29 16.26 3.87
CA THR A 83 -4.91 16.52 2.48
C THR A 83 -3.73 17.46 2.39
N ASN A 84 -3.74 18.55 3.18
CA ASN A 84 -2.62 19.49 3.25
C ASN A 84 -1.36 18.83 3.79
N LEU A 85 -1.48 18.03 4.86
CA LEU A 85 -0.35 17.29 5.43
C LEU A 85 0.33 16.36 4.40
N ILE A 86 -0.45 15.65 3.59
CA ILE A 86 0.09 14.81 2.51
C ILE A 86 0.73 15.66 1.42
N TYR A 87 0.09 16.79 1.06
CA TYR A 87 0.62 17.72 0.09
C TYR A 87 1.99 18.26 0.50
N GLU A 88 2.12 18.78 1.73
CA GLU A 88 3.39 19.29 2.28
C GLU A 88 4.47 18.19 2.35
N THR A 89 4.08 16.98 2.71
CA THR A 89 5.01 15.83 2.70
C THR A 89 5.55 15.54 1.30
N MET A 90 4.72 15.68 0.26
CA MET A 90 5.14 15.48 -1.13
C MET A 90 5.94 16.67 -1.66
N ALA A 91 5.58 17.88 -1.27
CA ALA A 91 6.29 19.10 -1.67
C ALA A 91 7.73 19.11 -1.13
N GLY A 92 7.97 18.73 0.10
CA GLY A 92 9.32 18.66 0.66
C GLY A 92 9.53 19.52 1.90
N GLY A 93 8.49 19.69 2.73
CA GLY A 93 8.56 20.46 3.99
C GLY A 93 9.74 20.06 4.87
N GLU A 94 10.24 21.01 5.68
CA GLU A 94 11.54 21.00 6.41
C GLU A 94 11.79 19.78 7.28
N ASP A 95 10.76 19.14 7.75
CA ASP A 95 10.85 17.88 8.46
C ASP A 95 10.45 16.74 7.53
N GLY A 96 11.33 16.22 6.71
CA GLY A 96 11.07 15.01 5.92
C GLY A 96 10.30 14.00 6.76
N SER A 97 9.04 14.40 7.06
CA SER A 97 8.22 13.78 8.09
C SER A 97 8.14 12.32 7.73
N LYS A 98 8.49 11.46 8.66
CA LYS A 98 8.33 10.00 8.63
C LYS A 98 6.85 9.60 8.44
N LEU A 99 6.06 10.51 7.82
CA LEU A 99 4.65 10.31 7.57
C LEU A 99 4.46 9.16 6.57
N ASN A 100 3.82 8.12 7.04
CA ASN A 100 3.42 7.03 6.16
C ASN A 100 2.15 7.45 5.39
N ILE A 101 2.34 7.99 4.17
CA ILE A 101 1.23 8.41 3.29
C ILE A 101 0.22 7.27 3.10
N GLU A 102 0.66 6.02 2.99
CA GLU A 102 -0.23 4.87 2.78
C GLU A 102 -1.21 4.65 3.94
N GLN A 103 -0.78 4.93 5.17
CA GLN A 103 -1.68 4.88 6.34
C GLN A 103 -2.71 6.02 6.29
N GLN A 104 -2.27 7.22 5.88
CA GLN A 104 -3.16 8.39 5.81
C GLN A 104 -4.25 8.25 4.74
N ILE A 105 -3.93 7.65 3.61
CA ILE A 105 -4.89 7.46 2.50
C ILE A 105 -5.76 6.20 2.63
N GLY A 106 -5.69 5.50 3.76
CA GLY A 106 -6.54 4.33 4.04
C GLY A 106 -6.10 3.04 3.34
N LEU A 107 -4.87 2.94 2.88
CA LEU A 107 -4.27 1.72 2.32
C LEU A 107 -3.53 0.92 3.40
N GLY A 108 -2.96 1.56 4.40
CA GLY A 108 -2.27 0.90 5.50
C GLY A 108 -3.21 -0.05 6.26
N GLY A 109 -2.86 -1.34 6.30
CA GLY A 109 -3.70 -2.38 6.91
C GLY A 109 -4.96 -2.76 6.13
N SER A 110 -5.19 -2.19 4.94
CA SER A 110 -6.25 -2.59 4.01
C SER A 110 -5.83 -3.79 3.17
N LYS A 111 -6.83 -4.57 2.69
CA LYS A 111 -6.61 -5.56 1.61
C LYS A 111 -6.44 -4.90 0.25
N VAL A 112 -6.93 -3.67 0.08
CA VAL A 112 -6.74 -2.90 -1.16
C VAL A 112 -5.30 -2.42 -1.23
N ARG A 113 -4.59 -2.85 -2.25
CA ARG A 113 -3.18 -2.51 -2.49
C ARG A 113 -3.02 -1.74 -3.79
N LYS A 114 -1.96 -0.96 -3.89
CA LYS A 114 -1.51 -0.37 -5.15
C LYS A 114 -1.02 -1.46 -6.09
N CYS A 115 -0.97 -1.17 -7.38
CA CYS A 115 -0.35 -2.06 -8.35
C CYS A 115 1.14 -2.19 -8.06
N ASN A 116 1.68 -3.39 -8.11
CA ASN A 116 3.11 -3.64 -7.88
C ASN A 116 3.96 -3.22 -9.07
N PHE A 117 3.39 -3.33 -10.26
CA PHE A 117 4.03 -2.97 -11.52
C PHE A 117 3.29 -1.81 -12.17
N LEU A 118 3.99 -1.03 -12.98
CA LEU A 118 3.37 0.00 -13.80
C LEU A 118 2.55 -0.64 -14.90
N ARG A 119 1.38 -0.04 -15.17
CA ARG A 119 0.43 -0.56 -16.14
C ARG A 119 0.30 0.39 -17.32
N TYR A 120 -0.05 -0.17 -18.46
CA TYR A 120 -0.24 0.55 -19.70
C TYR A 120 -1.39 -0.03 -20.52
N CYS A 121 -1.85 0.73 -21.50
CA CYS A 121 -2.77 0.28 -22.53
C CYS A 121 -1.97 0.04 -23.81
N PRO A 122 -2.03 -1.16 -24.41
CA PRO A 122 -1.31 -1.48 -25.65
C PRO A 122 -1.63 -0.51 -26.80
N LEU A 123 -2.89 -0.13 -26.93
CA LEU A 123 -3.32 0.79 -27.99
C LEU A 123 -2.89 2.24 -27.72
N CYS A 124 -2.86 2.70 -26.44
CA CYS A 124 -2.25 3.98 -26.12
C CYS A 124 -0.74 3.98 -26.45
N TYR A 125 -0.06 2.88 -26.13
CA TYR A 125 1.36 2.71 -26.43
C TYR A 125 1.63 2.83 -27.93
N LYS A 126 0.87 2.10 -28.75
CA LYS A 126 0.96 2.13 -30.21
C LYS A 126 0.73 3.53 -30.78
N GLU A 127 -0.33 4.21 -30.33
CA GLU A 127 -0.63 5.59 -30.76
C GLU A 127 0.49 6.56 -30.41
N ASP A 128 1.02 6.46 -29.17
CA ASP A 128 2.08 7.36 -28.73
C ASP A 128 3.34 7.21 -29.57
N ILE A 129 3.75 5.96 -29.85
CA ILE A 129 4.91 5.69 -30.72
C ILE A 129 4.67 6.29 -32.10
N GLY A 130 3.47 6.12 -32.67
CA GLY A 130 3.15 6.65 -34.00
C GLY A 130 3.07 8.18 -34.06
N VAL A 131 2.63 8.85 -33.01
CA VAL A 131 2.40 10.31 -33.00
C VAL A 131 3.55 11.10 -32.38
N LEU A 132 4.13 10.59 -31.27
CA LEU A 132 5.13 11.28 -30.47
C LEU A 132 6.54 10.72 -30.64
N GLY A 133 6.69 9.56 -31.26
CA GLY A 133 7.95 8.81 -31.32
C GLY A 133 8.35 8.15 -29.98
N GLU A 134 7.59 8.35 -28.92
CA GLU A 134 7.83 7.76 -27.59
C GLU A 134 6.52 7.61 -26.83
N SER A 135 6.44 6.65 -25.91
CA SER A 135 5.29 6.49 -25.00
C SER A 135 5.64 6.84 -23.56
N TYR A 136 4.61 6.93 -22.71
CA TYR A 136 4.76 7.36 -21.32
C TYR A 136 3.76 6.68 -20.38
N TRP A 137 4.14 6.58 -19.09
CA TRP A 137 3.27 6.04 -18.06
C TRP A 137 2.19 7.05 -17.67
N ARG A 138 0.92 6.62 -17.72
CA ARG A 138 -0.23 7.49 -17.45
C ARG A 138 -0.76 7.33 -16.03
N VAL A 139 -1.05 8.44 -15.36
CA VAL A 139 -1.64 8.49 -13.99
C VAL A 139 -2.90 7.64 -13.90
N LYS A 140 -3.84 7.79 -14.83
CA LYS A 140 -5.14 7.08 -14.81
C LYS A 140 -5.00 5.56 -14.82
N GLN A 141 -3.97 5.05 -15.46
CA GLN A 141 -3.75 3.62 -15.62
C GLN A 141 -3.14 2.99 -14.35
N GLN A 142 -2.64 3.80 -13.41
CA GLN A 142 -2.02 3.31 -12.17
C GLN A 142 -2.99 3.20 -10.98
N ILE A 143 -4.24 3.64 -11.14
CA ILE A 143 -5.23 3.61 -10.05
C ILE A 143 -5.70 2.18 -9.81
N SER A 144 -5.59 1.70 -8.57
CA SER A 144 -6.09 0.38 -8.18
C SER A 144 -7.56 0.21 -8.55
N GLY A 145 -7.91 -0.95 -9.12
CA GLY A 145 -9.27 -1.26 -9.55
C GLY A 145 -9.65 -0.75 -10.95
N VAL A 146 -8.85 0.10 -11.60
CA VAL A 146 -9.05 0.40 -13.02
C VAL A 146 -8.53 -0.77 -13.84
N LEU A 147 -9.40 -1.46 -14.54
CA LEU A 147 -9.05 -2.63 -15.36
C LEU A 147 -8.92 -2.27 -16.84
N TYR A 148 -9.69 -1.30 -17.31
CA TYR A 148 -9.76 -0.92 -18.71
C TYR A 148 -9.16 0.45 -19.01
N CYS A 149 -8.67 0.63 -20.20
CA CYS A 149 -8.25 1.94 -20.70
C CYS A 149 -9.48 2.85 -20.91
N SER A 150 -9.42 4.09 -20.40
CA SER A 150 -10.52 5.05 -20.55
C SER A 150 -10.73 5.58 -21.97
N LYS A 151 -9.78 5.38 -22.88
CA LYS A 151 -9.84 5.79 -24.28
C LYS A 151 -10.26 4.61 -25.17
N HIS A 152 -9.57 3.49 -25.03
CA HIS A 152 -9.71 2.35 -25.95
C HIS A 152 -10.61 1.25 -25.44
N GLN A 153 -11.02 1.26 -24.17
CA GLN A 153 -11.87 0.26 -23.52
C GLN A 153 -11.32 -1.18 -23.62
N VAL A 154 -10.01 -1.34 -23.78
CA VAL A 154 -9.28 -2.61 -23.69
C VAL A 154 -8.65 -2.77 -22.32
N LEU A 155 -8.38 -4.01 -21.92
CA LEU A 155 -7.71 -4.31 -20.64
C LEU A 155 -6.31 -3.68 -20.58
N LEU A 156 -5.98 -3.17 -19.41
CA LEU A 156 -4.63 -2.70 -19.12
C LEU A 156 -3.69 -3.87 -18.89
N LYS A 157 -2.47 -3.79 -19.40
CA LYS A 157 -1.39 -4.74 -19.13
C LYS A 157 -0.50 -4.29 -18.01
N GLU A 158 0.03 -5.23 -17.24
CA GLU A 158 1.11 -4.99 -16.31
C GLU A 158 2.45 -5.14 -17.03
N SER A 159 3.34 -4.17 -16.83
CA SER A 159 4.72 -4.26 -17.29
C SER A 159 5.59 -5.00 -16.26
N SER A 160 6.88 -5.16 -16.58
CA SER A 160 7.90 -5.64 -15.62
C SER A 160 8.45 -4.54 -14.70
N VAL A 161 8.01 -3.29 -14.86
CA VAL A 161 8.55 -2.12 -14.14
C VAL A 161 7.91 -1.97 -12.77
N LEU A 162 8.71 -2.09 -11.71
CA LEU A 162 8.26 -1.92 -10.33
C LEU A 162 7.79 -0.49 -10.06
N SER A 163 6.64 -0.35 -9.44
CA SER A 163 6.04 0.94 -9.09
C SER A 163 6.40 1.43 -7.69
N THR A 164 6.84 0.53 -6.79
CA THR A 164 7.13 0.85 -5.38
C THR A 164 8.31 0.05 -4.85
N GLY A 165 8.95 0.56 -3.80
CA GLY A 165 10.03 -0.11 -3.08
C GLY A 165 11.42 0.47 -3.37
N SER A 166 12.42 -0.05 -2.66
CA SER A 166 13.82 0.42 -2.78
C SER A 166 14.48 0.11 -4.13
N GLY A 167 13.88 -0.79 -4.91
CA GLY A 167 14.37 -1.22 -6.22
C GLY A 167 13.76 -0.45 -7.41
N ILE A 168 13.08 0.68 -7.17
CA ILE A 168 12.55 1.50 -8.25
C ILE A 168 13.71 1.97 -9.16
N GLU A 169 13.60 1.63 -10.43
CA GLU A 169 14.41 2.16 -11.53
C GLU A 169 13.54 3.05 -12.40
N PHE A 170 14.10 4.13 -12.95
CA PHE A 170 13.37 5.01 -13.87
C PHE A 170 13.47 4.44 -15.29
N ILE A 171 12.47 3.66 -15.67
CA ILE A 171 12.37 2.94 -16.95
C ILE A 171 11.24 3.55 -17.76
N CYS A 172 11.52 3.88 -19.03
CA CYS A 172 10.52 4.41 -19.95
C CYS A 172 9.48 3.33 -20.31
N ALA A 173 8.35 3.79 -20.82
CA ALA A 173 7.36 2.91 -21.46
C ALA A 173 7.79 2.64 -22.91
N ASP A 174 8.75 1.78 -23.12
CA ASP A 174 9.34 1.44 -24.40
C ASP A 174 9.13 -0.05 -24.76
N GLU A 175 9.67 -0.45 -25.89
CA GLU A 175 9.56 -1.81 -26.45
C GLU A 175 10.16 -2.93 -25.58
N GLN A 176 11.01 -2.57 -24.62
CA GLN A 176 11.58 -3.56 -23.69
C GLN A 176 10.60 -4.00 -22.61
N VAL A 177 9.60 -3.16 -22.31
CA VAL A 177 8.66 -3.36 -21.20
C VAL A 177 7.19 -3.22 -21.59
N CYS A 178 6.91 -2.74 -22.81
CA CYS A 178 5.58 -2.58 -23.38
C CYS A 178 5.50 -3.22 -24.76
N ASP A 179 4.32 -3.73 -25.14
CA ASP A 179 4.01 -4.25 -26.47
C ASP A 179 2.62 -3.77 -26.93
N GLU A 180 2.30 -3.98 -28.22
CA GLU A 180 1.03 -3.56 -28.84
C GLU A 180 -0.08 -4.61 -28.73
N ASN A 181 0.21 -5.81 -28.16
CA ASN A 181 -0.75 -6.91 -28.14
C ASN A 181 -1.85 -6.65 -27.11
N VAL A 182 -3.08 -6.62 -27.55
CA VAL A 182 -4.25 -6.46 -26.68
C VAL A 182 -4.52 -7.79 -25.96
N LEU A 183 -4.80 -7.71 -24.65
CA LEU A 183 -5.23 -8.89 -23.89
C LEU A 183 -6.64 -9.31 -24.31
N GLU A 184 -6.87 -10.60 -24.36
CA GLU A 184 -8.21 -11.15 -24.54
C GLU A 184 -9.09 -10.79 -23.32
N ASP A 185 -10.27 -10.26 -23.60
CA ASP A 185 -11.22 -9.83 -22.58
C ASP A 185 -12.23 -10.96 -22.29
N ASN A 186 -11.92 -11.76 -21.29
CA ASN A 186 -12.73 -12.88 -20.84
C ASN A 186 -13.72 -12.52 -19.72
N TYR A 187 -13.90 -11.21 -19.42
CA TYR A 187 -14.85 -10.77 -18.42
C TYR A 187 -16.24 -10.59 -19.02
N SER A 188 -17.27 -10.84 -18.20
CA SER A 188 -18.66 -10.59 -18.61
C SER A 188 -18.93 -9.11 -18.83
N ASP A 189 -19.91 -8.79 -19.69
CA ASP A 189 -20.31 -7.41 -19.95
C ASP A 189 -20.69 -6.66 -18.67
N ASN A 190 -21.30 -7.34 -17.69
CA ASN A 190 -21.61 -6.76 -16.39
C ASN A 190 -20.35 -6.29 -15.64
N VAL A 191 -19.31 -7.12 -15.59
CA VAL A 191 -18.02 -6.76 -14.97
C VAL A 191 -17.40 -5.57 -15.70
N LYS A 192 -17.44 -5.56 -17.01
CA LYS A 192 -16.95 -4.46 -17.86
C LYS A 192 -17.70 -3.17 -17.57
N GLN A 193 -19.04 -3.18 -17.57
CA GLN A 193 -19.85 -1.99 -17.30
C GLN A 193 -19.65 -1.44 -15.89
N LEU A 194 -19.57 -2.32 -14.89
CA LEU A 194 -19.25 -1.91 -13.52
C LEU A 194 -17.88 -1.21 -13.43
N ASN A 195 -16.88 -1.72 -14.15
CA ASN A 195 -15.53 -1.11 -14.15
C ASN A 195 -15.47 0.19 -14.96
N ILE A 196 -16.17 0.28 -16.07
CA ILE A 196 -16.30 1.54 -16.85
C ILE A 196 -16.93 2.63 -15.97
N HIS A 197 -17.98 2.31 -15.21
CA HIS A 197 -18.57 3.25 -14.26
C HIS A 197 -17.55 3.69 -13.18
N TYR A 198 -16.84 2.73 -12.58
CA TYR A 198 -15.76 3.00 -11.63
C TYR A 198 -14.70 3.91 -12.24
N MET A 199 -14.21 3.59 -13.42
CA MET A 199 -13.19 4.36 -14.14
C MET A 199 -13.66 5.81 -14.44
N ASN A 200 -14.91 6.02 -14.82
CA ASN A 200 -15.46 7.36 -15.03
C ASN A 200 -15.45 8.17 -13.73
N ASN A 201 -15.77 7.57 -12.60
CA ASN A 201 -15.68 8.22 -11.29
C ASN A 201 -14.22 8.51 -10.90
N VAL A 202 -13.28 7.60 -11.17
CA VAL A 202 -11.83 7.84 -11.01
C VAL A 202 -11.40 9.05 -11.82
N LYS A 203 -11.78 9.13 -13.10
CA LYS A 203 -11.45 10.28 -13.98
C LYS A 203 -11.96 11.60 -13.41
N ARG A 204 -13.17 11.62 -12.81
CA ARG A 204 -13.75 12.80 -12.17
C ARG A 204 -12.98 13.19 -10.89
N LEU A 205 -12.62 12.22 -10.05
CA LEU A 205 -11.85 12.47 -8.83
C LEU A 205 -10.42 12.97 -9.13
N LEU A 206 -9.79 12.47 -10.19
CA LEU A 206 -8.46 12.94 -10.61
C LEU A 206 -8.44 14.40 -11.06
N LYS A 207 -9.57 14.95 -11.53
CA LYS A 207 -9.69 16.39 -11.80
C LYS A 207 -9.58 17.24 -10.53
N GLY A 208 -9.83 16.65 -9.34
CA GLY A 208 -9.63 17.31 -8.05
C GLY A 208 -10.58 18.47 -7.73
N ASN A 209 -11.73 18.57 -8.40
CA ASN A 209 -12.66 19.70 -8.31
C ASN A 209 -13.71 19.56 -7.19
N TYR A 210 -13.69 18.46 -6.43
CA TYR A 210 -14.67 18.24 -5.37
C TYR A 210 -14.24 18.91 -4.05
N PRO A 211 -15.20 19.47 -3.28
CA PRO A 211 -14.93 20.08 -1.99
C PRO A 211 -14.46 19.01 -0.98
N ARG A 212 -13.55 19.39 -0.11
CA ARG A 212 -13.07 18.50 0.95
C ARG A 212 -14.14 18.37 2.04
N LYS A 213 -14.36 17.16 2.50
CA LYS A 213 -15.32 16.81 3.53
C LYS A 213 -14.68 15.96 4.60
N GLU A 214 -15.17 16.07 5.82
CA GLU A 214 -14.78 15.23 6.93
C GLU A 214 -15.34 13.80 6.75
N LEU A 215 -14.67 12.82 7.34
CA LEU A 215 -15.10 11.41 7.28
C LEU A 215 -16.54 11.22 7.79
N ASP A 216 -16.91 11.94 8.85
CA ASP A 216 -18.25 11.97 9.42
C ASP A 216 -19.34 12.37 8.43
N TYR A 217 -19.01 13.29 7.52
CA TYR A 217 -19.93 13.69 6.45
C TYR A 217 -20.30 12.50 5.56
N PHE A 218 -19.30 11.76 5.08
CA PHE A 218 -19.55 10.62 4.21
C PHE A 218 -20.33 9.51 4.90
N ILE A 219 -20.03 9.24 6.17
CA ILE A 219 -20.75 8.22 6.94
C ILE A 219 -22.22 8.61 7.12
N LYS A 220 -22.49 9.86 7.51
CA LYS A 220 -23.86 10.37 7.66
C LYS A 220 -24.61 10.32 6.34
N TYR A 221 -23.99 10.76 5.26
CA TYR A 221 -24.57 10.70 3.92
C TYR A 221 -24.95 9.25 3.53
N TYR A 222 -24.05 8.29 3.76
CA TYR A 222 -24.35 6.89 3.46
C TYR A 222 -25.49 6.34 4.31
N ILE A 223 -25.55 6.68 5.58
CA ILE A 223 -26.66 6.28 6.47
C ILE A 223 -27.98 6.84 5.96
N ASP A 224 -28.02 8.10 5.52
CA ASP A 224 -29.22 8.72 4.98
C ASP A 224 -29.70 8.02 3.69
N ARG A 225 -28.78 7.72 2.78
CA ARG A 225 -29.12 6.95 1.56
C ARG A 225 -29.58 5.53 1.87
N LEU A 226 -28.98 4.88 2.90
CA LEU A 226 -29.42 3.56 3.37
C LEU A 226 -30.82 3.60 4.00
N ARG A 227 -31.20 4.70 4.70
CA ARG A 227 -32.56 4.88 5.20
C ARG A 227 -33.60 4.94 4.07
N GLU A 228 -33.31 5.69 3.02
CA GLU A 228 -34.20 5.79 1.85
C GLU A 228 -34.41 4.41 1.19
N LYS A 229 -33.34 3.58 1.18
CA LYS A 229 -33.40 2.20 0.67
C LYS A 229 -33.97 1.18 1.67
N ARG A 230 -34.44 1.63 2.84
CA ARG A 230 -34.96 0.80 3.95
C ARG A 230 -33.92 -0.19 4.48
N LEU A 231 -32.64 0.19 4.44
CA LEU A 231 -31.50 -0.58 4.95
C LEU A 231 -30.94 -0.03 6.27
N ALA A 232 -31.58 1.02 6.80
CA ALA A 232 -31.33 1.57 8.13
C ALA A 232 -32.65 2.02 8.78
N SER A 233 -32.70 1.98 10.10
CA SER A 233 -33.85 2.50 10.89
C SER A 233 -33.88 4.02 10.84
N LYS A 234 -35.03 4.62 11.26
CA LYS A 234 -35.15 6.08 11.41
C LYS A 234 -34.08 6.68 12.32
N ASN A 235 -33.60 5.94 13.31
CA ASN A 235 -32.55 6.36 14.24
C ASN A 235 -31.14 6.10 13.73
N GLY A 236 -30.95 5.61 12.48
CA GLY A 236 -29.64 5.34 11.87
C GLY A 236 -29.03 3.99 12.24
N SER A 237 -29.76 3.09 12.90
CA SER A 237 -29.30 1.72 13.13
C SER A 237 -29.30 0.93 11.82
N LEU A 238 -28.16 0.36 11.44
CA LEU A 238 -27.95 -0.32 10.16
C LEU A 238 -28.42 -1.77 10.19
N TYR A 239 -29.16 -2.20 9.18
CA TYR A 239 -29.57 -3.58 8.96
C TYR A 239 -28.44 -4.31 8.22
N MET A 240 -27.35 -4.61 8.95
CA MET A 240 -26.09 -5.08 8.34
C MET A 240 -26.21 -6.38 7.54
N LYS A 241 -27.12 -7.28 7.92
CA LYS A 241 -27.36 -8.52 7.17
C LYS A 241 -27.93 -8.19 5.79
N ASP A 242 -28.96 -7.38 5.73
CA ASP A 242 -29.63 -6.99 4.49
C ASP A 242 -28.71 -6.15 3.59
N ILE A 243 -27.88 -5.26 4.19
CA ILE A 243 -26.89 -4.49 3.45
C ILE A 243 -25.88 -5.42 2.78
N GLN A 244 -25.37 -6.42 3.51
CA GLN A 244 -24.41 -7.38 2.96
C GLN A 244 -25.01 -8.23 1.85
N GLU A 245 -26.21 -8.76 2.06
CA GLU A 245 -26.93 -9.57 1.08
C GLU A 245 -27.14 -8.77 -0.21
N ARG A 246 -27.71 -7.56 -0.13
CA ARG A 246 -27.93 -6.70 -1.30
C ARG A 246 -26.65 -6.26 -1.98
N PHE A 247 -25.59 -6.01 -1.23
CA PHE A 247 -24.28 -5.65 -1.78
C PHE A 247 -23.68 -6.81 -2.59
N LEU A 248 -23.79 -8.05 -2.06
CA LEU A 248 -23.32 -9.26 -2.75
C LEU A 248 -24.21 -9.68 -3.93
N MET A 249 -25.50 -9.31 -3.90
CA MET A 249 -26.38 -9.47 -5.08
C MET A 249 -26.06 -8.45 -6.18
N TYR A 250 -25.66 -7.24 -5.80
CA TYR A 250 -25.35 -6.17 -6.75
C TYR A 250 -24.03 -6.42 -7.49
N TYR A 251 -23.00 -6.90 -6.78
CA TYR A 251 -21.70 -7.14 -7.34
C TYR A 251 -21.40 -8.63 -7.57
N PRO A 252 -21.03 -9.04 -8.81
CA PRO A 252 -20.46 -10.36 -9.02
C PRO A 252 -19.24 -10.59 -8.13
N LYS A 253 -19.11 -11.81 -7.57
CA LYS A 253 -17.96 -12.19 -6.75
C LYS A 253 -16.63 -11.90 -7.45
N GLN A 254 -16.53 -12.29 -8.75
CA GLN A 254 -15.36 -12.03 -9.58
C GLN A 254 -14.98 -10.54 -9.59
N TYR A 255 -15.95 -9.65 -9.72
CA TYR A 255 -15.70 -8.22 -9.71
C TYR A 255 -15.17 -7.73 -8.36
N LEU A 256 -15.73 -8.18 -7.23
CA LEU A 256 -15.25 -7.83 -5.90
C LEU A 256 -13.83 -8.36 -5.64
N ASP A 257 -13.49 -9.52 -6.17
CA ASP A 257 -12.13 -10.09 -6.05
C ASP A 257 -11.13 -9.24 -6.86
N LEU A 258 -11.46 -8.87 -8.10
CA LEU A 258 -10.67 -7.93 -8.93
C LEU A 258 -10.48 -6.57 -8.24
N MET A 259 -11.52 -6.09 -7.55
CA MET A 259 -11.48 -4.84 -6.76
C MET A 259 -10.86 -5.05 -5.37
N GLN A 260 -10.26 -6.18 -5.06
CA GLN A 260 -9.66 -6.52 -3.77
C GLN A 260 -10.59 -6.21 -2.58
N SER A 261 -11.89 -6.33 -2.80
CA SER A 261 -12.95 -5.91 -1.89
C SER A 261 -13.98 -7.01 -1.65
N GLY A 262 -13.59 -8.28 -1.74
CA GLY A 262 -14.40 -9.42 -1.34
C GLY A 262 -14.96 -9.27 0.07
N VAL A 263 -16.21 -9.66 0.28
CA VAL A 263 -16.92 -9.58 1.56
C VAL A 263 -17.14 -10.99 2.10
N ASP A 264 -16.51 -11.27 3.24
CA ASP A 264 -16.78 -12.48 4.02
C ASP A 264 -17.95 -12.22 4.97
N SER A 265 -19.12 -12.75 4.63
CA SER A 265 -20.36 -12.56 5.40
C SER A 265 -20.29 -13.17 6.79
N GLY A 266 -19.50 -14.22 7.01
CA GLY A 266 -19.29 -14.87 8.29
C GLY A 266 -18.41 -14.07 9.25
N SER A 267 -17.54 -13.21 8.72
CA SER A 267 -16.62 -12.44 9.53
C SER A 267 -17.28 -11.18 10.14
N PRO A 268 -17.27 -11.04 11.48
CA PRO A 268 -17.80 -9.83 12.14
C PRO A 268 -16.95 -8.59 11.85
N SER A 269 -15.72 -8.76 11.38
CA SER A 269 -14.77 -7.69 11.08
C SER A 269 -14.56 -7.46 9.58
N ASN A 270 -15.46 -7.93 8.72
CA ASN A 270 -15.34 -7.67 7.28
C ASN A 270 -15.38 -6.16 6.98
N TRP A 271 -14.73 -5.78 5.88
CA TRP A 271 -14.52 -4.37 5.56
C TRP A 271 -15.82 -3.58 5.39
N LEU A 272 -16.88 -4.18 4.83
CA LEU A 272 -18.16 -3.49 4.58
C LEU A 272 -18.84 -3.10 5.88
N ARG A 273 -18.82 -3.99 6.90
CA ARG A 273 -19.32 -3.68 8.25
C ARG A 273 -18.54 -2.54 8.90
N LEU A 274 -17.22 -2.54 8.73
CA LEU A 274 -16.35 -1.50 9.30
C LEU A 274 -16.47 -0.19 8.52
N PHE A 275 -16.78 -0.25 7.24
CA PHE A 275 -16.86 0.89 6.34
C PHE A 275 -18.03 1.83 6.69
N VAL A 276 -19.19 1.28 6.97
CA VAL A 276 -20.41 2.06 7.27
C VAL A 276 -20.54 2.45 8.74
N ARG A 277 -19.68 1.94 9.62
CA ARG A 277 -19.65 2.31 11.04
C ARG A 277 -18.77 3.54 11.25
N ASN A 278 -19.18 4.39 12.18
CA ASN A 278 -18.35 5.52 12.58
C ASN A 278 -17.11 5.01 13.35
N ASN A 279 -15.96 5.14 12.72
CA ASN A 279 -14.66 4.93 13.33
C ASN A 279 -13.68 5.93 12.70
N ASN A 280 -12.66 6.35 13.42
CA ASN A 280 -11.72 7.37 13.00
C ASN A 280 -10.67 6.87 11.97
N LYS A 281 -10.93 5.76 11.28
CA LYS A 281 -10.00 5.20 10.29
C LYS A 281 -10.33 5.71 8.89
N ASN A 282 -9.32 6.20 8.21
CA ASN A 282 -9.42 6.54 6.79
C ASN A 282 -9.76 5.29 5.97
N ARG A 283 -10.47 5.49 4.87
CA ARG A 283 -10.93 4.42 3.98
C ARG A 283 -10.40 4.65 2.59
N SER A 284 -10.05 3.56 1.91
CA SER A 284 -9.62 3.64 0.51
C SER A 284 -10.71 4.26 -0.37
N PRO A 285 -10.36 5.22 -1.26
CA PRO A 285 -11.30 5.78 -2.24
C PRO A 285 -12.00 4.72 -3.09
N LEU A 286 -11.32 3.62 -3.41
CA LEU A 286 -11.90 2.49 -4.13
C LEU A 286 -13.17 1.97 -3.44
N ARG A 287 -13.13 1.79 -2.12
CA ARG A 287 -14.28 1.32 -1.34
C ARG A 287 -15.38 2.36 -1.23
N HIS A 288 -15.03 3.65 -1.21
CA HIS A 288 -16.02 4.73 -1.32
C HIS A 288 -16.75 4.67 -2.67
N LEU A 289 -16.03 4.47 -3.77
CA LEU A 289 -16.63 4.38 -5.09
C LEU A 289 -17.50 3.12 -5.27
N LEU A 290 -17.07 1.97 -4.75
CA LEU A 290 -17.92 0.76 -4.74
C LEU A 290 -19.21 1.00 -3.95
N PHE A 291 -19.10 1.62 -2.78
CA PHE A 291 -20.27 1.85 -1.94
C PHE A 291 -21.20 2.92 -2.54
N GLN A 292 -20.66 3.98 -3.12
CA GLN A 292 -21.38 5.01 -3.86
C GLN A 292 -22.15 4.40 -5.04
N GLN A 293 -21.51 3.54 -5.82
CA GLN A 293 -22.11 2.86 -6.97
C GLN A 293 -23.25 1.92 -6.53
N PHE A 294 -23.07 1.15 -5.46
CA PHE A 294 -24.10 0.31 -4.84
C PHE A 294 -25.31 1.12 -4.37
N LEU A 295 -25.08 2.32 -3.83
CA LEU A 295 -26.15 3.21 -3.45
C LEU A 295 -26.85 3.88 -4.63
N GLY A 296 -26.27 3.83 -5.84
CA GLY A 296 -26.83 4.45 -7.04
C GLY A 296 -26.83 5.98 -6.98
N VAL A 297 -25.86 6.59 -6.27
CA VAL A 297 -25.74 8.04 -6.15
C VAL A 297 -24.59 8.56 -7.03
N SER A 298 -24.68 9.80 -7.52
CA SER A 298 -23.59 10.41 -8.27
C SER A 298 -22.48 10.96 -7.35
N LEU A 299 -21.29 11.20 -7.90
CA LEU A 299 -20.25 11.90 -7.14
C LEU A 299 -20.66 13.34 -6.80
N ASP A 300 -21.40 14.00 -7.68
CA ASP A 300 -21.86 15.37 -7.44
C ASP A 300 -22.82 15.40 -6.24
N ASP A 301 -23.76 14.47 -6.19
CA ASP A 301 -24.65 14.31 -5.03
C ASP A 301 -23.87 14.01 -3.76
N LEU A 302 -22.90 13.10 -3.85
CA LEU A 302 -22.08 12.71 -2.70
C LEU A 302 -21.28 13.87 -2.11
N PHE A 303 -20.77 14.78 -2.92
CA PHE A 303 -19.91 15.86 -2.47
C PHE A 303 -20.61 17.21 -2.25
N HIS A 304 -21.71 17.49 -2.95
CA HIS A 304 -22.39 18.80 -2.90
C HIS A 304 -23.70 18.80 -2.12
N ASN A 305 -24.35 17.65 -1.91
CA ASN A 305 -25.56 17.63 -1.12
C ASN A 305 -25.31 18.05 0.33
N GLN A 306 -26.21 18.85 0.85
CA GLN A 306 -26.24 19.14 2.28
C GLN A 306 -26.78 17.90 3.02
N VAL A 307 -25.92 17.27 3.81
CA VAL A 307 -26.39 16.28 4.79
C VAL A 307 -27.20 17.06 5.81
N VAL A 308 -28.49 16.83 5.89
CA VAL A 308 -29.31 17.34 7.00
C VAL A 308 -28.73 16.69 8.26
N ILE A 309 -27.96 17.46 9.00
CA ILE A 309 -27.46 17.04 10.31
C ILE A 309 -28.68 17.01 11.22
N GLY A 310 -29.42 15.91 11.20
CA GLY A 310 -30.37 15.63 12.25
C GLY A 310 -29.64 15.80 13.57
N LYS A 311 -30.02 16.78 14.40
CA LYS A 311 -29.50 16.93 15.76
C LYS A 311 -29.43 15.52 16.33
N LYS A 312 -28.25 15.10 16.83
CA LYS A 312 -28.18 13.86 17.63
C LYS A 312 -29.39 13.93 18.56
N PRO A 313 -30.25 12.91 18.60
CA PRO A 313 -31.29 12.92 19.61
C PRO A 313 -30.54 13.15 20.92
N VAL A 314 -30.88 14.25 21.61
CA VAL A 314 -30.40 14.48 22.96
C VAL A 314 -30.65 13.15 23.65
N SER A 315 -29.63 12.54 24.19
CA SER A 315 -29.81 11.31 24.96
C SER A 315 -30.76 11.72 26.08
N VAL A 316 -32.04 11.45 25.89
CA VAL A 316 -32.96 11.51 26.98
C VAL A 316 -32.41 10.56 27.99
N GLN A 317 -31.90 11.09 29.08
CA GLN A 317 -31.56 10.26 30.23
C GLN A 317 -32.91 9.65 30.65
N HIS A 318 -33.22 8.51 30.07
CA HIS A 318 -34.30 7.68 30.63
C HIS A 318 -33.76 7.30 32.00
N ASN A 319 -34.38 7.91 33.04
CA ASN A 319 -34.29 7.37 34.38
C ASN A 319 -34.64 5.89 34.26
N PRO A 320 -33.75 4.99 34.64
CA PRO A 320 -34.00 3.56 34.47
C PRO A 320 -35.24 3.18 35.28
N SER A 321 -36.31 2.81 34.58
CA SER A 321 -37.55 2.31 35.19
C SER A 321 -37.36 0.95 35.87
N PHE A 322 -36.12 0.48 36.04
CA PHE A 322 -35.78 -0.82 36.58
C PHE A 322 -35.06 -0.67 37.91
N ASP A 323 -35.40 -1.49 38.89
CA ASP A 323 -34.72 -1.57 40.16
C ASP A 323 -33.25 -2.03 39.96
N ILE A 324 -32.35 -1.17 40.37
CA ILE A 324 -30.90 -1.42 40.29
C ILE A 324 -30.50 -2.60 41.18
N HIS A 325 -31.12 -2.75 42.35
CA HIS A 325 -30.84 -3.82 43.32
C HIS A 325 -31.20 -5.19 42.73
N GLN A 326 -32.37 -5.32 42.13
CA GLN A 326 -32.80 -6.55 41.46
C GLN A 326 -31.89 -6.96 40.33
N ARG A 327 -31.35 -5.99 39.57
CA ARG A 327 -30.42 -6.27 38.46
C ARG A 327 -29.04 -6.65 38.97
N ARG A 328 -28.57 -6.03 40.04
CA ARG A 328 -27.33 -6.45 40.71
C ARG A 328 -27.43 -7.87 41.20
N GLU A 329 -28.51 -8.23 41.84
CA GLU A 329 -28.78 -9.58 42.38
C GLU A 329 -28.77 -10.60 41.22
N LYS A 330 -29.51 -10.36 40.15
CA LYS A 330 -29.49 -11.25 38.97
C LYS A 330 -28.10 -11.41 38.34
N TRP A 331 -27.28 -10.36 38.38
CA TRP A 331 -25.92 -10.42 37.86
C TRP A 331 -25.00 -11.26 38.77
N LEU A 332 -25.13 -11.14 40.08
CA LEU A 332 -24.41 -11.96 41.06
C LEU A 332 -24.84 -13.43 40.96
N GLN A 333 -26.12 -13.73 40.79
CA GLN A 333 -26.61 -15.06 40.54
C GLN A 333 -26.04 -15.67 39.24
N LEU A 334 -25.92 -14.84 38.19
CA LEU A 334 -25.27 -15.27 36.94
C LEU A 334 -23.78 -15.62 37.14
N ILE A 335 -23.07 -14.81 37.92
CA ILE A 335 -21.67 -15.10 38.28
C ILE A 335 -21.57 -16.39 39.10
N ALA A 336 -22.40 -16.54 40.15
CA ALA A 336 -22.40 -17.70 41.02
C ALA A 336 -22.77 -19.00 40.27
N GLY A 337 -23.71 -18.95 39.37
CA GLY A 337 -24.11 -20.06 38.50
C GLY A 337 -23.10 -20.45 37.42
N ASN A 338 -22.02 -19.66 37.26
CA ASN A 338 -20.99 -19.91 36.25
C ASN A 338 -19.58 -19.73 36.85
N PRO A 339 -19.19 -20.59 37.80
CA PRO A 339 -17.89 -20.51 38.42
C PRO A 339 -16.77 -20.71 37.40
N GLY A 340 -15.79 -19.79 37.39
CA GLY A 340 -14.69 -19.79 36.41
C GLY A 340 -14.99 -19.13 35.06
N ALA A 341 -16.22 -18.64 34.83
CA ALA A 341 -16.52 -17.93 33.61
C ALA A 341 -15.81 -16.55 33.59
N ASN A 342 -15.14 -16.27 32.48
CA ASN A 342 -14.50 -14.97 32.26
C ASN A 342 -15.51 -13.88 31.88
N ARG A 343 -15.06 -12.61 31.90
CA ARG A 343 -15.90 -11.44 31.62
C ARG A 343 -16.62 -11.51 30.25
N SER A 344 -15.98 -12.08 29.23
CA SER A 344 -16.55 -12.25 27.89
C SER A 344 -17.68 -13.28 27.87
N GLN A 345 -17.52 -14.39 28.57
CA GLN A 345 -18.53 -15.44 28.70
C GLN A 345 -19.73 -14.98 29.53
N LEU A 346 -19.47 -14.24 30.62
CA LEU A 346 -20.54 -13.64 31.42
C LEU A 346 -21.33 -12.58 30.64
N LYS A 347 -20.64 -11.79 29.80
CA LYS A 347 -21.26 -10.83 28.88
C LYS A 347 -22.21 -11.53 27.89
N GLU A 348 -21.76 -12.62 27.29
CA GLU A 348 -22.54 -13.38 26.30
C GLU A 348 -23.79 -14.00 26.93
N ARG A 349 -23.65 -14.57 28.13
CA ARG A 349 -24.77 -15.18 28.88
C ARG A 349 -25.73 -14.14 29.46
N GLY A 350 -25.19 -13.02 29.93
CA GLY A 350 -25.96 -11.94 30.54
C GLY A 350 -26.73 -11.03 29.57
N LYS A 351 -26.39 -11.09 28.26
CA LYS A 351 -27.09 -10.35 27.19
C LYS A 351 -27.56 -8.94 27.59
N GLY A 352 -28.86 -8.71 27.60
CA GLY A 352 -29.49 -7.43 27.96
C GLY A 352 -29.21 -6.98 29.40
N LEU A 353 -29.09 -7.89 30.36
CA LEU A 353 -28.73 -7.61 31.75
C LEU A 353 -27.32 -7.02 31.83
N HIS A 354 -26.33 -7.65 31.14
CA HIS A 354 -24.97 -7.11 31.02
C HIS A 354 -24.99 -5.70 30.42
N THR A 355 -25.69 -5.51 29.29
CA THR A 355 -25.70 -4.24 28.58
C THR A 355 -26.27 -3.11 29.47
N TRP A 356 -27.28 -3.43 30.26
CA TRP A 356 -27.88 -2.47 31.17
C TRP A 356 -26.96 -2.11 32.33
N ILE A 357 -26.42 -3.10 33.07
CA ILE A 357 -25.50 -2.86 34.20
C ILE A 357 -24.23 -2.14 33.75
N TYR A 358 -23.63 -2.56 32.63
CA TYR A 358 -22.45 -1.92 32.06
C TYR A 358 -22.67 -0.45 31.68
N ARG A 359 -23.91 -0.10 31.29
CA ARG A 359 -24.28 1.26 30.90
C ARG A 359 -24.62 2.17 32.07
N TYR A 360 -25.34 1.64 33.08
CA TYR A 360 -25.91 2.46 34.13
C TYR A 360 -25.27 2.26 35.51
N ASP A 361 -24.46 1.21 35.69
CA ASP A 361 -23.82 0.86 36.96
C ASP A 361 -22.43 0.24 36.75
N ARG A 362 -21.64 0.95 35.97
CA ARG A 362 -20.34 0.45 35.51
C ARG A 362 -19.34 0.23 36.64
N ASP A 363 -19.28 1.15 37.60
CA ASP A 363 -18.32 1.07 38.70
C ASP A 363 -18.58 -0.15 39.60
N TRP A 364 -19.85 -0.47 39.85
CA TRP A 364 -20.21 -1.67 40.54
C TRP A 364 -19.91 -2.92 39.72
N TYR A 365 -20.26 -2.92 38.40
CA TYR A 365 -19.96 -3.99 37.49
C TYR A 365 -18.46 -4.32 37.46
N ASP A 366 -17.60 -3.30 37.40
CA ASP A 366 -16.14 -3.49 37.33
C ASP A 366 -15.53 -4.00 38.66
N LYS A 367 -16.23 -3.79 39.79
CA LYS A 367 -15.83 -4.31 41.10
C LYS A 367 -16.19 -5.79 41.28
N VAL A 368 -17.40 -6.20 40.84
CA VAL A 368 -17.92 -7.55 41.12
C VAL A 368 -17.67 -8.58 40.01
N THR A 369 -17.49 -8.12 38.77
CA THR A 369 -17.30 -9.04 37.65
C THR A 369 -15.84 -9.47 37.56
N PRO A 370 -15.54 -10.79 37.55
CA PRO A 370 -14.18 -11.28 37.44
C PRO A 370 -13.42 -10.62 36.31
N LYS A 371 -12.30 -10.01 36.63
CA LYS A 371 -11.37 -9.50 35.59
C LYS A 371 -10.84 -10.72 34.84
N SER A 372 -10.78 -10.63 33.52
CA SER A 372 -10.10 -11.66 32.73
C SER A 372 -8.70 -11.83 33.30
N ALA A 373 -8.41 -12.96 33.93
CA ALA A 373 -7.11 -13.27 34.55
C ALA A 373 -6.00 -13.43 33.49
N LEU A 374 -6.36 -13.42 32.23
CA LEU A 374 -5.48 -13.45 31.08
C LEU A 374 -5.82 -12.22 30.24
N GLY A 375 -4.89 -11.27 30.23
CA GLY A 375 -4.79 -10.40 29.06
C GLY A 375 -4.94 -11.32 27.85
N ARG A 376 -5.70 -10.90 26.83
CA ARG A 376 -6.00 -11.67 25.62
C ARG A 376 -4.88 -12.68 25.37
N ALA A 377 -5.16 -13.97 25.51
CA ALA A 377 -4.29 -15.00 24.98
C ALA A 377 -4.12 -14.60 23.51
N ARG A 378 -2.98 -13.98 23.19
CA ARG A 378 -2.60 -13.76 21.81
C ARG A 378 -2.62 -15.14 21.22
N ALA A 379 -3.42 -15.35 20.19
CA ALA A 379 -3.49 -16.58 19.45
C ALA A 379 -2.07 -17.09 19.26
N GLY A 380 -1.76 -18.26 19.92
CA GLY A 380 -0.47 -18.92 19.93
C GLY A 380 0.66 -18.01 20.46
N THR A 381 1.12 -18.27 21.65
CA THR A 381 2.49 -17.90 22.07
C THR A 381 3.41 -18.45 20.99
N ILE A 382 4.06 -17.54 20.24
CA ILE A 382 5.04 -17.94 19.22
C ILE A 382 6.10 -18.77 19.97
N ASP A 383 6.20 -20.03 19.63
CA ASP A 383 7.31 -20.87 20.04
C ASP A 383 8.57 -20.37 19.34
N TRP A 384 9.30 -19.52 20.04
CA TRP A 384 10.50 -18.89 19.49
C TRP A 384 11.65 -19.87 19.30
N GLU A 385 11.70 -20.93 20.07
CA GLU A 385 12.76 -21.94 19.95
C GLU A 385 12.59 -22.73 18.65
N LYS A 386 11.40 -23.26 18.42
CA LYS A 386 11.06 -23.95 17.17
C LYS A 386 11.18 -23.03 15.96
N ARG A 387 10.80 -21.75 16.13
CA ARG A 387 10.90 -20.76 15.06
C ARG A 387 12.35 -20.38 14.75
N ASP A 388 13.23 -20.32 15.75
CA ASP A 388 14.66 -20.06 15.56
C ASP A 388 15.33 -21.23 14.84
N GLU A 389 14.98 -22.46 15.18
CA GLU A 389 15.48 -23.66 14.50
C GLU A 389 15.07 -23.69 13.02
N GLU A 390 13.80 -23.40 12.71
CA GLU A 390 13.33 -23.31 11.32
C GLU A 390 14.01 -22.16 10.55
N CYS A 391 14.13 -20.98 11.18
CA CYS A 391 14.83 -19.83 10.60
C CYS A 391 16.30 -20.11 10.34
N LEU A 392 16.97 -20.82 11.23
CA LEU A 392 18.37 -21.23 11.06
C LEU A 392 18.53 -22.17 9.86
N ARG A 393 17.65 -23.17 9.71
CA ARG A 393 17.67 -24.07 8.55
C ARG A 393 17.51 -23.29 7.25
N LEU A 394 16.47 -22.44 7.18
CA LEU A 394 16.22 -21.61 6.00
C LEU A 394 17.34 -20.60 5.71
N ALA A 395 17.97 -20.05 6.77
CA ALA A 395 19.10 -19.15 6.60
C ALA A 395 20.32 -19.85 5.98
N LYS A 396 20.61 -21.11 6.39
CA LYS A 396 21.68 -21.92 5.80
C LYS A 396 21.44 -22.18 4.31
N GLU A 397 20.23 -22.63 3.96
CA GLU A 397 19.83 -22.83 2.55
C GLU A 397 19.95 -21.56 1.72
N ALA A 398 19.51 -20.41 2.27
CA ALA A 398 19.59 -19.13 1.57
C ALA A 398 21.03 -18.66 1.36
N VAL A 399 21.95 -18.93 2.31
CA VAL A 399 23.39 -18.63 2.16
C VAL A 399 23.99 -19.47 1.03
N GLU A 400 23.71 -20.76 0.98
CA GLU A 400 24.16 -21.64 -0.10
C GLU A 400 23.67 -21.16 -1.47
N ILE A 401 22.38 -20.82 -1.59
CA ILE A 401 21.81 -20.28 -2.83
C ILE A 401 22.49 -18.96 -3.24
N ILE A 402 22.84 -18.09 -2.29
CA ILE A 402 23.53 -16.84 -2.58
C ILE A 402 24.97 -17.10 -3.09
N LEU A 403 25.65 -18.07 -2.51
CA LEU A 403 27.04 -18.43 -2.89
C LEU A 403 27.11 -19.17 -4.23
N GLN A 404 26.16 -20.07 -4.49
CA GLN A 404 26.09 -20.88 -5.71
C GLN A 404 25.43 -20.17 -6.89
N LYS A 405 24.88 -18.96 -6.66
CA LYS A 405 24.16 -18.23 -7.70
C LYS A 405 25.08 -17.94 -8.89
N GLU A 406 24.71 -18.41 -10.06
CA GLU A 406 25.35 -18.04 -11.31
C GLU A 406 25.29 -16.54 -11.61
N GLY A 407 26.30 -16.02 -12.28
CA GLY A 407 26.41 -14.61 -12.62
C GLY A 407 27.02 -13.76 -11.51
N LYS A 408 26.74 -12.46 -11.52
CA LYS A 408 27.39 -11.48 -10.64
C LYS A 408 27.16 -11.80 -9.15
N PRO A 409 28.23 -12.00 -8.37
CA PRO A 409 28.13 -12.37 -6.96
C PRO A 409 27.41 -11.32 -6.09
N THR A 410 26.61 -11.82 -5.16
CA THR A 410 25.95 -11.01 -4.13
C THR A 410 26.64 -11.26 -2.79
N ARG A 411 26.95 -10.20 -2.03
CA ARG A 411 27.60 -10.31 -0.72
C ARG A 411 26.68 -11.00 0.29
N VAL A 412 27.21 -11.98 1.01
CA VAL A 412 26.51 -12.64 2.10
C VAL A 412 26.46 -11.70 3.31
N THR A 413 25.27 -11.30 3.69
CA THR A 413 25.00 -10.43 4.86
C THR A 413 23.65 -10.81 5.46
N PRO A 414 23.37 -10.52 6.75
CA PRO A 414 22.04 -10.75 7.33
C PRO A 414 20.90 -10.13 6.51
N SER A 415 21.17 -8.98 5.87
CA SER A 415 20.20 -8.30 5.01
C SER A 415 19.96 -9.01 3.68
N SER A 416 21.01 -9.55 3.03
CA SER A 416 20.86 -10.28 1.77
C SER A 416 20.16 -11.63 1.98
N VAL A 417 20.45 -12.32 3.08
CA VAL A 417 19.78 -13.57 3.48
C VAL A 417 18.29 -13.31 3.75
N ARG A 418 17.99 -12.30 4.56
CA ARG A 418 16.59 -11.89 4.84
C ARG A 418 15.83 -11.57 3.54
N LYS A 419 16.46 -10.82 2.64
CA LYS A 419 15.85 -10.46 1.34
C LYS A 419 15.60 -11.68 0.48
N LYS A 420 16.54 -12.64 0.46
CA LYS A 420 16.40 -13.89 -0.28
C LYS A 420 15.24 -14.74 0.23
N LEU A 421 15.01 -14.76 1.54
CA LEU A 421 13.92 -15.48 2.19
C LEU A 421 12.57 -14.76 2.11
N GLY A 422 12.53 -13.51 1.66
CA GLY A 422 11.32 -12.69 1.67
C GLY A 422 10.81 -12.31 3.07
N PHE A 423 11.67 -12.41 4.10
CA PHE A 423 11.29 -12.17 5.48
C PHE A 423 11.27 -10.68 5.83
N GLY A 424 10.28 -10.29 6.63
CA GLY A 424 10.13 -8.93 7.14
C GLY A 424 11.14 -8.57 8.24
N SER A 425 10.92 -7.41 8.88
CA SER A 425 11.79 -6.88 9.95
C SER A 425 11.89 -7.80 11.17
N TRP A 426 10.88 -8.66 11.41
CA TRP A 426 10.84 -9.61 12.51
C TRP A 426 12.01 -10.62 12.49
N PHE A 427 12.63 -10.86 11.34
CA PHE A 427 13.83 -11.71 11.21
C PHE A 427 15.06 -11.17 11.96
N LYS A 428 15.01 -9.91 12.40
CA LYS A 428 16.03 -9.29 13.26
C LYS A 428 15.71 -9.42 14.76
N ASN A 429 14.68 -10.20 15.14
CA ASN A 429 14.27 -10.32 16.52
C ASN A 429 15.37 -11.01 17.34
N GLU A 430 15.66 -10.47 18.52
CA GLU A 430 16.68 -10.97 19.44
C GLU A 430 16.41 -12.39 19.94
N LYS A 431 15.16 -12.86 19.86
CA LYS A 431 14.76 -14.22 20.24
C LYS A 431 15.21 -15.29 19.22
N LEU A 432 15.68 -14.90 18.04
CA LEU A 432 16.26 -15.79 17.04
C LEU A 432 17.77 -15.95 17.27
N VAL A 433 18.16 -16.40 18.46
CA VAL A 433 19.55 -16.39 18.94
C VAL A 433 20.48 -17.20 18.06
N ARG A 434 20.13 -18.45 17.73
CA ARG A 434 20.94 -19.36 16.91
C ARG A 434 21.06 -18.83 15.46
N THR A 435 19.95 -18.32 14.92
CA THR A 435 19.92 -17.72 13.57
C THR A 435 20.80 -16.49 13.50
N GLN A 436 20.72 -15.56 14.45
CA GLN A 436 21.53 -14.36 14.47
C GLN A 436 23.02 -14.67 14.64
N HIS A 437 23.36 -15.62 15.52
CA HIS A 437 24.73 -16.07 15.71
C HIS A 437 25.32 -16.64 14.41
N TYR A 438 24.58 -17.54 13.74
CA TYR A 438 24.99 -18.09 12.45
C TYR A 438 25.18 -17.01 11.39
N LEU A 439 24.27 -16.05 11.29
CA LEU A 439 24.35 -14.97 10.30
C LEU A 439 25.56 -14.05 10.51
N GLU A 440 25.98 -13.80 11.75
CA GLU A 440 27.22 -13.06 12.03
C GLU A 440 28.46 -13.89 11.72
N GLN A 441 28.44 -15.21 11.91
CA GLN A 441 29.57 -16.09 11.53
C GLN A 441 29.77 -16.17 10.02
N VAL A 442 28.68 -16.28 9.23
CA VAL A 442 28.76 -16.42 7.76
C VAL A 442 28.78 -15.08 7.03
N LYS A 443 28.71 -13.98 7.74
CA LYS A 443 28.76 -12.64 7.19
C LYS A 443 30.10 -12.41 6.49
N GLU A 444 30.02 -12.28 5.17
CA GLU A 444 31.20 -12.11 4.34
C GLU A 444 31.88 -10.75 4.61
N ASN A 445 33.20 -10.77 4.83
CA ASN A 445 33.97 -9.54 4.90
C ASN A 445 33.89 -8.79 3.57
N ILE A 446 34.08 -7.49 3.60
CA ILE A 446 33.98 -6.66 2.40
C ILE A 446 35.09 -6.94 1.41
N ASP A 447 36.29 -7.27 1.92
CA ASP A 447 37.45 -7.53 1.08
C ASP A 447 37.42 -8.94 0.44
N ASP A 448 36.92 -9.93 1.20
CA ASP A 448 36.67 -11.29 0.68
C ASP A 448 35.60 -11.25 -0.42
N PHE A 449 34.56 -10.48 -0.23
CA PHE A 449 33.54 -10.27 -1.26
C PHE A 449 34.11 -9.57 -2.50
N ARG A 450 34.99 -8.59 -2.33
CA ARG A 450 35.65 -7.91 -3.45
C ARG A 450 36.46 -8.88 -4.25
N ILE A 451 37.26 -9.72 -3.59
CA ILE A 451 38.09 -10.76 -4.24
C ILE A 451 37.20 -11.74 -5.01
N ARG A 452 36.15 -12.28 -4.38
CA ARG A 452 35.24 -13.22 -5.04
C ARG A 452 34.56 -12.58 -6.28
N LYS A 453 34.22 -11.33 -6.20
CA LYS A 453 33.59 -10.59 -7.30
C LYS A 453 34.57 -10.28 -8.43
N ILE A 454 35.86 -10.06 -8.14
CA ILE A 454 36.90 -9.89 -9.13
C ILE A 454 37.18 -11.23 -9.84
N LYS A 455 37.32 -12.32 -9.09
CA LYS A 455 37.50 -13.67 -9.66
C LYS A 455 36.39 -14.03 -10.63
N TRP A 456 35.11 -13.83 -10.18
CA TRP A 456 33.96 -14.03 -11.05
C TRP A 456 34.05 -13.18 -12.33
N ALA A 457 34.41 -11.92 -12.23
CA ALA A 457 34.49 -11.03 -13.38
C ALA A 457 35.61 -11.45 -14.38
N ILE A 458 36.69 -11.97 -13.88
CA ILE A 458 37.79 -12.53 -14.71
C ILE A 458 37.29 -13.80 -15.42
N GLU A 459 36.74 -14.76 -14.67
CA GLU A 459 36.24 -16.03 -15.21
C GLU A 459 35.11 -15.83 -16.25
N ASP A 460 34.18 -14.92 -15.99
CA ASP A 460 33.09 -14.63 -16.92
C ASP A 460 33.60 -14.00 -18.23
N ARG A 461 34.62 -13.13 -18.15
CA ARG A 461 35.23 -12.54 -19.33
C ARG A 461 36.06 -13.57 -20.13
N VAL A 462 36.77 -14.45 -19.45
CA VAL A 462 37.47 -15.58 -20.08
C VAL A 462 36.51 -16.48 -20.83
N LYS A 463 35.41 -16.88 -20.20
CA LYS A 463 34.35 -17.69 -20.82
C LYS A 463 33.74 -17.04 -22.07
N LYS A 464 33.68 -15.71 -22.09
CA LYS A 464 33.15 -14.92 -23.23
C LYS A 464 34.20 -14.61 -24.30
N GLY A 465 35.45 -15.04 -24.13
CA GLY A 465 36.55 -14.74 -25.05
C GLY A 465 36.94 -13.25 -25.07
N GLU A 466 36.61 -12.50 -24.02
CA GLU A 466 36.87 -11.07 -23.93
C GLU A 466 38.24 -10.76 -23.36
N SER A 467 38.88 -9.70 -23.86
CA SER A 467 40.21 -9.30 -23.41
C SER A 467 40.23 -8.93 -21.92
N LEU A 468 41.29 -9.41 -21.22
CA LEU A 468 41.56 -9.12 -19.82
C LEU A 468 42.45 -7.89 -19.69
N SER A 469 41.93 -6.82 -19.11
CA SER A 469 42.72 -5.68 -18.63
C SER A 469 42.14 -5.22 -17.28
N VAL A 470 43.00 -4.64 -16.45
CA VAL A 470 42.60 -4.15 -15.11
C VAL A 470 41.35 -3.26 -15.19
N TYR A 471 41.32 -2.35 -16.16
CA TYR A 471 40.20 -1.46 -16.36
C TYR A 471 38.89 -2.19 -16.73
N LYS A 472 38.97 -3.14 -17.66
CA LYS A 472 37.80 -3.90 -18.12
C LYS A 472 37.24 -4.82 -17.03
N VAL A 473 38.14 -5.50 -16.28
CA VAL A 473 37.74 -6.31 -15.12
C VAL A 473 37.13 -5.43 -14.03
N GLN A 474 37.70 -4.25 -13.78
CA GLN A 474 37.17 -3.29 -12.81
C GLN A 474 35.74 -2.86 -13.15
N LEU A 475 35.47 -2.51 -14.41
CA LEU A 475 34.13 -2.15 -14.87
C LEU A 475 33.15 -3.33 -14.78
N HIS A 476 33.57 -4.52 -15.26
CA HIS A 476 32.72 -5.71 -15.26
C HIS A 476 32.35 -6.15 -13.85
N ALA A 477 33.32 -6.11 -12.93
CA ALA A 477 33.06 -6.33 -11.51
C ALA A 477 32.18 -5.23 -10.88
N GLY A 478 31.95 -4.08 -11.55
CA GLY A 478 31.17 -2.96 -11.04
C GLY A 478 31.90 -2.16 -9.96
N PHE A 479 33.20 -1.96 -10.13
CA PHE A 479 34.04 -1.11 -9.28
C PHE A 479 34.51 0.14 -10.03
N GLY A 480 33.72 0.67 -10.95
CA GLY A 480 34.09 1.77 -11.86
C GLY A 480 34.65 3.04 -11.19
N GLY A 481 34.32 3.30 -9.92
CA GLY A 481 34.87 4.39 -9.12
C GLY A 481 35.99 3.95 -8.16
N GLY A 482 36.51 2.73 -8.27
CA GLY A 482 37.53 2.19 -7.36
C GLY A 482 38.88 2.87 -7.55
N GLY A 483 39.48 3.36 -6.45
CA GLY A 483 40.81 4.00 -6.44
C GLY A 483 41.98 3.04 -6.66
N LYS A 484 43.19 3.53 -6.39
CA LYS A 484 44.46 2.80 -6.59
C LYS A 484 44.49 1.42 -5.93
N GLU A 485 43.91 1.27 -4.74
CA GLU A 485 43.88 0.00 -3.99
C GLU A 485 43.06 -1.08 -4.72
N MET A 486 41.93 -0.71 -5.32
CA MET A 486 41.12 -1.66 -6.10
C MET A 486 41.85 -2.15 -7.35
N LYS A 487 42.60 -1.27 -8.01
CA LYS A 487 43.42 -1.64 -9.17
C LYS A 487 44.53 -2.62 -8.79
N LYS A 488 45.22 -2.38 -7.67
CA LYS A 488 46.23 -3.30 -7.12
C LYS A 488 45.64 -4.69 -6.81
N LEU A 489 44.45 -4.71 -6.23
CA LEU A 489 43.77 -5.97 -5.91
C LEU A 489 43.42 -6.75 -7.18
N ILE A 490 42.91 -6.07 -8.23
CA ILE A 490 42.62 -6.71 -9.52
C ILE A 490 43.92 -7.22 -10.20
N MET A 491 45.01 -6.47 -10.17
CA MET A 491 46.30 -6.91 -10.71
C MET A 491 46.77 -8.19 -10.04
N ARG A 492 46.73 -8.25 -8.69
CA ARG A 492 47.13 -9.47 -7.95
C ARG A 492 46.27 -10.70 -8.31
N GLU A 493 44.96 -10.52 -8.56
CA GLU A 493 44.11 -11.64 -8.94
C GLU A 493 44.29 -12.05 -10.42
N LEU A 494 44.70 -11.13 -11.30
CA LEU A 494 45.08 -11.44 -12.68
C LEU A 494 46.41 -12.17 -12.78
N GLU A 495 47.39 -11.89 -11.88
CA GLU A 495 48.70 -12.56 -11.83
C GLU A 495 48.62 -14.02 -11.32
N LYS A 496 47.51 -14.42 -10.71
CA LYS A 496 47.27 -15.78 -10.18
C LYS A 496 46.66 -16.73 -11.21
N GLN A 497 46.32 -16.25 -12.39
CA GLN A 497 45.79 -17.01 -13.51
C GLN A 497 46.84 -17.29 -14.56
#